data_a7f918cd4a077c91a9785e71376230e4
#
_entry.id   a7f918cd4a077c91a9785e71376230e4
#
_cell.length_a   1.000
_cell.length_b   1.000
_cell.length_c   1.000
_cell.angle_alpha   90.00
_cell.angle_beta   90.00
_cell.angle_gamma   90.00
#
_symmetry.space_group_name_H-M   'P 1'
#
loop_
_entity.id
_entity.type
_entity.pdbx_description
1 polymer ?
#
loop_
_entity_poly.entity_id
_entity_poly.type
_entity_poly.pdbx_seq_one_letter_code
_entity_poly.pdbx_strand_id
1 'polypeptide(L)'
;MAGFGRPPNRLRGEVVAKIDGENRILCLTLGALAELEGAYETDGLAGLCARLGAGSFSSIDLIRILAAGLRGGGNVASDDDVAAMSFYGGVPEMARIAAELLVSAFGTGETLNPPEQHP
;
A
#
# COMPACT_ATOMS: atom_id res chain seq x y z
N MET A 1 -16.90 16.93 6.04
CA MET A 1 -16.31 16.60 5.90
C MET A 1 -15.50 16.12 6.40
N ALA A 2 -15.61 16.13 6.95
CA ALA A 2 -14.82 15.87 7.74
C ALA A 2 -13.72 15.01 7.59
N GLY A 3 -13.65 13.90 8.08
CA GLY A 3 -12.49 13.11 8.02
C GLY A 3 -11.82 13.04 6.68
N PHE A 4 -12.62 13.10 5.67
CA PHE A 4 -12.03 13.01 4.36
C PHE A 4 -11.44 14.32 3.90
N GLY A 5 -11.53 15.36 4.70
CA GLY A 5 -10.90 16.61 4.36
C GLY A 5 -9.42 16.63 4.65
N ARG A 6 -8.91 15.63 5.38
CA ARG A 6 -7.49 15.61 5.72
C ARG A 6 -6.67 15.16 4.51
N PRO A 7 -5.66 15.95 4.11
CA PRO A 7 -4.81 15.50 3.02
C PRO A 7 -3.89 14.37 3.46
N PRO A 8 -3.45 13.54 2.54
CA PRO A 8 -2.50 12.49 2.89
C PRO A 8 -1.17 13.08 3.29
N ASN A 9 -0.49 12.45 4.23
CA ASN A 9 0.81 12.87 4.69
C ASN A 9 1.87 11.94 4.12
N ARG A 10 2.54 12.40 3.08
CA ARG A 10 3.53 11.58 2.39
C ARG A 10 4.73 11.25 3.26
N LEU A 11 5.06 12.12 4.19
CA LEU A 11 6.18 11.83 5.10
C LEU A 11 5.87 10.66 6.00
N ARG A 12 4.59 10.38 6.23
CA ARG A 12 4.16 9.24 7.02
C ARG A 12 3.78 8.06 6.14
N GLY A 13 3.99 8.16 4.84
CA GLY A 13 3.68 7.07 3.93
C GLY A 13 2.21 6.93 3.60
N GLU A 14 1.44 8.00 3.77
CA GLU A 14 0.01 7.97 3.48
C GLU A 14 -0.24 8.20 1.99
N VAL A 15 -1.17 7.41 1.45
CA VAL A 15 -1.57 7.48 0.06
C VAL A 15 -3.09 7.55 0.03
N VAL A 16 -3.64 8.38 -0.84
CA VAL A 16 -5.09 8.47 -0.96
C VAL A 16 -5.57 7.63 -2.15
N ALA A 17 -6.71 6.97 -1.96
CA ALA A 17 -7.38 6.24 -3.04
C ALA A 17 -8.85 6.59 -3.01
N LYS A 18 -9.45 6.68 -4.21
CA LYS A 18 -10.88 6.89 -4.31
C LYS A 18 -11.54 5.52 -4.48
N ILE A 19 -12.31 5.13 -3.49
CA ILE A 19 -12.89 3.80 -3.42
C ILE A 19 -14.39 3.95 -3.22
N ASP A 20 -15.16 3.36 -4.13
CA ASP A 20 -16.62 3.44 -4.08
C ASP A 20 -17.09 4.89 -3.93
N GLY A 21 -16.39 5.80 -4.62
CA GLY A 21 -16.76 7.20 -4.65
C GLY A 21 -16.26 8.03 -3.49
N GLU A 22 -15.52 7.43 -2.55
CA GLU A 22 -15.03 8.15 -1.38
C GLU A 22 -13.51 8.08 -1.30
N ASN A 23 -12.92 9.17 -0.88
CA ASN A 23 -11.47 9.20 -0.68
C ASN A 23 -11.13 8.52 0.64
N ARG A 24 -10.17 7.61 0.57
CA ARG A 24 -9.69 6.88 1.73
C ARG A 24 -8.19 7.03 1.81
N ILE A 25 -7.67 7.09 3.03
CA ILE A 25 -6.22 7.17 3.24
C ILE A 25 -5.71 5.78 3.57
N LEU A 26 -4.67 5.37 2.85
CA LEU A 26 -4.01 4.09 3.07
C LEU A 26 -2.60 4.35 3.58
N CYS A 27 -2.10 3.45 4.40
CA CYS A 27 -0.76 3.57 4.95
C CYS A 27 -0.29 2.19 5.40
N LEU A 28 0.92 1.81 5.02
CA LEU A 28 1.48 0.57 5.54
C LEU A 28 2.26 0.87 6.80
N THR A 29 1.58 0.79 7.93
CA THR A 29 2.21 0.91 9.22
C THR A 29 3.06 -0.32 9.48
N LEU A 30 3.85 -0.28 10.54
CA LEU A 30 4.66 -1.44 10.92
C LEU A 30 3.76 -2.65 11.17
N GLY A 31 2.60 -2.42 11.82
CA GLY A 31 1.65 -3.51 12.04
C GLY A 31 1.10 -4.06 10.73
N ALA A 32 0.79 -3.18 9.79
CA ALA A 32 0.30 -3.61 8.48
C ALA A 32 1.37 -4.41 7.73
N LEU A 33 2.63 -3.97 7.82
CA LEU A 33 3.73 -4.69 7.21
C LEU A 33 3.89 -6.08 7.82
N ALA A 34 3.74 -6.18 9.13
CA ALA A 34 3.83 -7.46 9.81
C ALA A 34 2.72 -8.40 9.34
N GLU A 35 1.52 -7.87 9.14
CA GLU A 35 0.42 -8.68 8.59
C GLU A 35 0.76 -9.21 7.21
N LEU A 36 1.28 -8.34 6.35
CA LEU A 36 1.65 -8.74 5.01
C LEU A 36 2.74 -9.79 5.03
N GLU A 37 3.74 -9.57 5.87
CA GLU A 37 4.85 -10.50 5.98
C GLU A 37 4.36 -11.88 6.39
N GLY A 38 3.42 -11.92 7.33
CA GLY A 38 2.86 -13.19 7.77
C GLY A 38 2.08 -13.90 6.69
N ALA A 39 1.49 -13.15 5.75
CA ALA A 39 0.74 -13.74 4.65
C ALA A 39 1.65 -14.33 3.57
N TYR A 40 2.91 -13.95 3.55
CA TYR A 40 3.86 -14.40 2.54
C TYR A 40 5.01 -15.14 3.21
N GLU A 41 4.74 -16.38 3.59
CA GLU A 41 5.68 -17.12 4.39
C GLU A 41 6.93 -17.54 3.65
N THR A 42 6.79 -17.78 2.35
CA THR A 42 7.89 -18.35 1.58
C THR A 42 8.92 -17.29 1.17
N ASP A 43 8.47 -16.26 0.48
CA ASP A 43 9.39 -15.26 -0.05
C ASP A 43 9.21 -13.89 0.60
N GLY A 44 8.26 -13.76 1.51
CA GLY A 44 8.09 -12.55 2.31
C GLY A 44 7.83 -11.31 1.48
N LEU A 45 8.11 -10.18 2.09
CA LEU A 45 7.87 -8.90 1.43
C LEU A 45 8.82 -8.67 0.26
N ALA A 46 10.02 -9.23 0.33
CA ALA A 46 10.96 -9.08 -0.78
C ALA A 46 10.41 -9.69 -2.06
N GLY A 47 9.80 -10.87 -1.95
CA GLY A 47 9.21 -11.51 -3.11
C GLY A 47 8.03 -10.73 -3.65
N LEU A 48 7.21 -10.19 -2.74
CA LEU A 48 6.07 -9.36 -3.15
C LEU A 48 6.54 -8.11 -3.88
N CYS A 49 7.55 -7.44 -3.36
CA CYS A 49 8.09 -6.24 -3.99
C CYS A 49 8.66 -6.56 -5.37
N ALA A 50 9.34 -7.69 -5.48
CA ALA A 50 9.90 -8.10 -6.76
C ALA A 50 8.82 -8.34 -7.79
N ARG A 51 7.71 -9.00 -7.39
CA ARG A 51 6.62 -9.25 -8.31
C ARG A 51 5.94 -7.96 -8.75
N LEU A 52 5.77 -7.02 -7.83
CA LEU A 52 5.17 -5.73 -8.19
C LEU A 52 6.07 -4.97 -9.16
N GLY A 53 7.37 -4.97 -8.91
CA GLY A 53 8.30 -4.30 -9.79
C GLY A 53 8.36 -4.91 -11.17
N ALA A 54 8.17 -6.21 -11.25
CA ALA A 54 8.21 -6.92 -12.54
C ALA A 54 6.86 -6.93 -13.24
N GLY A 55 5.81 -6.46 -12.59
CA GLY A 55 4.47 -6.51 -13.17
C GLY A 55 3.84 -7.90 -13.13
N SER A 56 4.41 -8.80 -12.34
CA SER A 56 3.92 -10.18 -12.28
C SER A 56 3.14 -10.47 -11.00
N PHE A 57 2.53 -9.46 -10.43
CA PHE A 57 1.71 -9.59 -9.23
C PHE A 57 0.37 -10.25 -9.59
N SER A 58 -0.26 -10.83 -8.58
CA SER A 58 -1.57 -11.43 -8.74
C SER A 58 -2.64 -10.52 -8.14
N SER A 59 -3.92 -10.85 -8.44
CA SER A 59 -5.04 -10.14 -7.83
C SER A 59 -5.00 -10.26 -6.30
N ILE A 60 -4.60 -11.44 -5.82
CA ILE A 60 -4.49 -11.66 -4.38
C ILE A 60 -3.44 -10.73 -3.78
N ASP A 61 -2.31 -10.56 -4.48
CA ASP A 61 -1.28 -9.64 -4.01
C ASP A 61 -1.86 -8.23 -3.83
N LEU A 62 -2.61 -7.75 -4.82
CA LEU A 62 -3.22 -6.43 -4.73
C LEU A 62 -4.19 -6.33 -3.58
N ILE A 63 -5.06 -7.33 -3.43
CA ILE A 63 -6.05 -7.32 -2.36
C ILE A 63 -5.35 -7.24 -1.00
N ARG A 64 -4.32 -8.04 -0.81
CA ARG A 64 -3.62 -8.08 0.48
C ARG A 64 -2.93 -6.76 0.81
N ILE A 65 -2.26 -6.17 -0.17
CA ILE A 65 -1.57 -4.90 0.05
C ILE A 65 -2.56 -3.79 0.35
N LEU A 66 -3.62 -3.72 -0.45
CA LEU A 66 -4.59 -2.64 -0.31
C LEU A 66 -5.39 -2.76 0.97
N ALA A 67 -5.74 -4.00 1.36
CA ALA A 67 -6.44 -4.21 2.62
C ALA A 67 -5.56 -3.83 3.81
N ALA A 68 -4.30 -4.26 3.79
CA ALA A 68 -3.38 -3.89 4.86
C ALA A 68 -3.20 -2.39 4.92
N GLY A 69 -3.11 -1.74 3.74
CA GLY A 69 -2.98 -0.29 3.69
C GLY A 69 -4.20 0.43 4.23
N LEU A 70 -5.38 -0.06 3.90
CA LEU A 70 -6.61 0.54 4.42
C LEU A 70 -6.68 0.43 5.93
N ARG A 71 -6.39 -0.74 6.48
CA ARG A 71 -6.39 -0.92 7.92
C ARG A 71 -5.32 -0.05 8.58
N GLY A 72 -4.14 0.04 7.97
CA GLY A 72 -3.09 0.90 8.48
C GLY A 72 -3.44 2.37 8.43
N GLY A 73 -4.29 2.76 7.50
CA GLY A 73 -4.78 4.13 7.40
C GLY A 73 -5.98 4.43 8.30
N GLY A 74 -6.40 3.45 9.10
CA GLY A 74 -7.48 3.65 10.04
C GLY A 74 -8.84 3.19 9.53
N ASN A 75 -8.90 2.56 8.37
CA ASN A 75 -10.18 2.09 7.84
C ASN A 75 -10.44 0.66 8.28
N VAL A 76 -11.71 0.34 8.48
CA VAL A 76 -12.12 -1.02 8.82
C VAL A 76 -12.39 -1.75 7.51
N ALA A 77 -11.50 -2.67 7.16
CA ALA A 77 -11.63 -3.39 5.89
C ALA A 77 -10.92 -4.72 5.98
N SER A 78 -11.61 -5.78 5.59
CA SER A 78 -11.00 -7.09 5.47
C SER A 78 -10.54 -7.30 4.03
N ASP A 79 -9.81 -8.38 3.79
CA ASP A 79 -9.43 -8.73 2.43
C ASP A 79 -10.68 -8.96 1.57
N ASP A 80 -11.70 -9.61 2.14
CA ASP A 80 -12.95 -9.84 1.40
C ASP A 80 -13.64 -8.52 1.07
N ASP A 81 -13.61 -7.57 1.98
CA ASP A 81 -14.20 -6.25 1.71
C ASP A 81 -13.51 -5.60 0.52
N VAL A 82 -12.19 -5.66 0.49
CA VAL A 82 -11.41 -5.04 -0.57
C VAL A 82 -11.67 -5.71 -1.91
N ALA A 83 -11.86 -7.02 -1.89
CA ALA A 83 -12.14 -7.77 -3.11
C ALA A 83 -13.43 -7.30 -3.78
N ALA A 84 -14.35 -6.73 -2.99
CA ALA A 84 -15.64 -6.26 -3.50
C ALA A 84 -15.65 -4.76 -3.80
N MET A 85 -14.58 -4.04 -3.49
CA MET A 85 -14.55 -2.60 -3.68
C MET A 85 -14.22 -2.21 -5.10
N SER A 86 -14.69 -1.03 -5.50
CA SER A 86 -14.38 -0.45 -6.81
C SER A 86 -13.43 0.72 -6.60
N PHE A 87 -12.23 0.57 -7.14
CA PHE A 87 -11.22 1.62 -7.08
C PHE A 87 -11.31 2.47 -8.34
N TYR A 88 -11.32 3.77 -8.15
CA TYR A 88 -11.27 4.67 -9.29
C TYR A 88 -9.99 4.42 -10.07
N GLY A 89 -10.12 4.21 -11.37
CA GLY A 89 -8.98 3.92 -12.22
C GLY A 89 -8.72 2.44 -12.43
N GLY A 90 -9.42 1.57 -11.69
CA GLY A 90 -9.34 0.12 -11.92
C GLY A 90 -8.02 -0.50 -11.50
N VAL A 91 -7.71 -1.65 -12.08
CA VAL A 91 -6.53 -2.41 -11.69
C VAL A 91 -5.22 -1.64 -11.88
N PRO A 92 -5.01 -0.89 -12.97
CA PRO A 92 -3.77 -0.13 -13.07
C PRO A 92 -3.57 0.85 -11.92
N GLU A 93 -4.65 1.49 -11.47
CA GLU A 93 -4.55 2.41 -10.36
C GLU A 93 -4.30 1.66 -9.06
N MET A 94 -4.95 0.51 -8.89
CA MET A 94 -4.72 -0.32 -7.72
C MET A 94 -3.25 -0.73 -7.62
N ALA A 95 -2.66 -1.10 -8.75
CA ALA A 95 -1.25 -1.49 -8.78
C ALA A 95 -0.35 -0.30 -8.45
N ARG A 96 -0.69 0.88 -8.96
CA ARG A 96 0.07 2.10 -8.66
C ARG A 96 0.04 2.41 -7.18
N ILE A 97 -1.15 2.33 -6.58
CA ILE A 97 -1.30 2.60 -5.15
C ILE A 97 -0.52 1.58 -4.33
N ALA A 98 -0.62 0.30 -4.70
CA ALA A 98 0.10 -0.74 -3.98
C ALA A 98 1.61 -0.51 -4.04
N ALA A 99 2.12 -0.16 -5.22
CA ALA A 99 3.55 0.10 -5.36
C ALA A 99 3.96 1.32 -4.54
N GLU A 100 3.15 2.36 -4.55
CA GLU A 100 3.45 3.56 -3.79
C GLU A 100 3.45 3.28 -2.29
N LEU A 101 2.53 2.45 -1.83
CA LEU A 101 2.49 2.07 -0.42
C LEU A 101 3.77 1.36 0.00
N LEU A 102 4.24 0.43 -0.82
CA LEU A 102 5.45 -0.31 -0.48
C LEU A 102 6.68 0.58 -0.54
N VAL A 103 6.77 1.42 -1.55
CA VAL A 103 7.89 2.36 -1.66
C VAL A 103 7.92 3.30 -0.46
N SER A 104 6.75 3.83 -0.08
CA SER A 104 6.68 4.74 1.05
C SER A 104 7.06 4.06 2.36
N ALA A 105 6.66 2.79 2.51
CA ALA A 105 6.93 2.06 3.74
C ALA A 105 8.41 1.75 3.93
N PHE A 106 9.09 1.41 2.85
CA PHE A 106 10.49 1.02 2.92
C PHE A 106 11.44 2.16 2.61
N GLY A 107 10.92 3.31 2.21
CA GLY A 107 11.74 4.35 1.66
C GLY A 107 12.23 3.95 0.28
N THR A 108 12.53 4.89 -0.55
CA THR A 108 13.04 4.57 -1.87
C THR A 108 14.55 4.43 -1.79
N GLY A 109 15.10 3.76 -2.77
CA GLY A 109 16.52 3.64 -2.82
C GLY A 109 17.22 5.00 -2.85
N GLU A 110 16.64 5.95 -3.50
CA GLU A 110 17.26 7.26 -3.60
C GLU A 110 17.25 7.99 -2.27
N THR A 111 16.24 7.79 -1.46
CA THR A 111 16.24 8.45 -0.16
C THR A 111 17.16 7.77 0.81
N LEU A 112 17.36 6.51 0.60
CA LEU A 112 18.18 5.74 1.49
C LEU A 112 19.64 5.99 1.26
N ASN A 113 19.88 6.41 0.13
CA ASN A 113 21.26 6.52 -0.16
C ASN A 113 21.88 7.64 0.39
N PRO A 114 21.44 7.49 0.42
CA PRO A 114 22.19 7.92 0.69
C PRO A 114 23.05 8.24 0.89
N PRO A 115 22.95 8.21 0.84
CA PRO A 115 23.75 8.35 1.05
C PRO A 115 24.39 8.94 1.13
N GLU A 116 24.07 9.11 0.91
CA GLU A 116 24.61 9.46 0.95
C GLU A 116 25.23 9.89 1.35
N GLN A 117 24.76 9.73 1.55
CA GLN A 117 25.20 9.88 2.04
C GLN A 117 26.04 9.98 2.39
N HIS A 118 25.91 9.80 2.39
CA HIS A 118 26.72 9.68 2.77
C HIS A 118 27.61 9.91 2.94
N PRO A 119 27.90 10.17 2.91
CA PRO A 119 28.86 10.37 3.15
C PRO A 119 29.51 10.62 3.14
#